data_88f2b6885abee7e2be0ea5fd4b9c4ba3
#
_entry.id   88f2b6885abee7e2be0ea5fd4b9c4ba3
#
_cell.length_a   1.000
_cell.length_b   1.000
_cell.length_c   1.000
_cell.angle_alpha   90.00
_cell.angle_beta   90.00
_cell.angle_gamma   90.00
#
_symmetry.space_group_name_H-M   'P 1'
#
loop_
_entity.id
_entity.type
_entity.pdbx_description
1 polymer ?
#
loop_
_entity_poly.entity_id
_entity_poly.type
_entity_poly.pdbx_seq_one_letter_code
_entity_poly.pdbx_strand_id
1 'polypeptide(L)'
;MCVSIISNTIINLILGGSSNDSANQLLFESYLNKDLIFMFIQSVILAPVLEELLFRGLIFRSLRSINRNLAFFASAFLFGFLHIYSALFAGDLTQLVYLLSYGGMGFVFTYTYEKRKTICVPILMHMINNLVAIILLVFM
;
A
#
# COMPACT_ATOMS: atom_id res chain seq x y z
N MET A 1 -5.67 -6.69 -4.86
CA MET A 1 -5.80 -8.08 -4.37
C MET A 1 -4.80 -9.03 -5.01
N CYS A 2 -4.87 -9.31 -6.31
CA CYS A 2 -3.90 -10.23 -6.94
C CYS A 2 -2.42 -9.81 -6.79
N VAL A 3 -2.12 -8.51 -6.86
CA VAL A 3 -0.73 -8.02 -6.74
C VAL A 3 -0.17 -8.27 -5.33
N SER A 4 -0.93 -8.03 -4.27
CA SER A 4 -0.45 -8.26 -2.89
C SER A 4 -0.28 -9.75 -2.58
N ILE A 5 -1.20 -10.60 -3.00
CA ILE A 5 -1.09 -12.07 -2.83
C ILE A 5 0.12 -12.61 -3.60
N ILE A 6 0.26 -12.24 -4.87
CA ILE A 6 1.39 -12.67 -5.70
C ILE A 6 2.72 -12.17 -5.11
N SER A 7 2.77 -10.90 -4.68
CA SER A 7 3.97 -10.33 -4.08
C SER A 7 4.35 -11.04 -2.78
N ASN A 8 3.38 -11.29 -1.88
CA ASN A 8 3.64 -12.01 -0.62
C ASN A 8 4.10 -13.46 -0.89
N THR A 9 3.52 -14.13 -1.87
CA THR A 9 3.99 -15.47 -2.29
C THR A 9 5.42 -15.42 -2.80
N ILE A 10 5.77 -14.46 -3.64
CA ILE A 10 7.14 -14.28 -4.14
C ILE A 10 8.09 -13.93 -2.99
N ILE A 11 7.69 -13.05 -2.09
CA ILE A 11 8.45 -12.66 -0.91
C ILE A 11 8.74 -13.87 -0.02
N ASN A 12 7.73 -14.68 0.27
CA ASN A 12 7.89 -15.90 1.08
C ASN A 12 8.82 -16.93 0.40
N LEU A 13 8.76 -17.04 -0.93
CA LEU A 13 9.69 -17.89 -1.69
C LEU A 13 11.14 -17.37 -1.63
N ILE A 14 11.34 -16.06 -1.74
CA ILE A 14 12.67 -15.42 -1.69
C ILE A 14 13.28 -15.50 -0.29
N LEU A 15 12.48 -15.29 0.75
CA LEU A 15 12.93 -15.30 2.15
C LEU A 15 12.98 -16.69 2.77
N GLY A 16 12.73 -17.75 1.99
CA GLY A 16 12.85 -19.15 2.45
C GLY A 16 11.76 -19.58 3.43
N GLY A 17 10.56 -19.01 3.33
CA GLY A 17 9.41 -19.39 4.15
C GLY A 17 9.48 -18.92 5.61
N SER A 18 10.45 -18.08 5.98
CA SER A 18 10.38 -17.36 7.23
C SER A 18 9.31 -16.26 7.07
N SER A 19 8.20 -16.40 7.79
CA SER A 19 7.11 -15.42 7.82
C SER A 19 7.56 -14.14 8.54
N ASN A 20 8.43 -13.39 7.91
CA ASN A 20 8.69 -12.02 8.32
C ASN A 20 7.57 -11.17 7.73
N ASP A 21 6.49 -11.01 8.49
CA ASP A 21 5.42 -10.10 8.11
C ASP A 21 5.96 -8.67 7.97
N SER A 22 5.36 -7.88 7.09
CA SER A 22 5.77 -6.49 6.97
C SER A 22 5.56 -5.77 8.30
N ALA A 23 6.49 -4.88 8.65
CA ALA A 23 6.38 -4.08 9.88
C ALA A 23 5.05 -3.32 9.94
N ASN A 24 4.52 -2.91 8.80
CA ASN A 24 3.21 -2.29 8.69
C ASN A 24 2.07 -3.26 9.06
N GLN A 25 2.16 -4.53 8.68
CA GLN A 25 1.19 -5.56 9.06
C GLN A 25 1.23 -5.84 10.56
N LEU A 26 2.41 -6.01 11.14
CA LEU A 26 2.57 -6.24 12.59
C LEU A 26 2.03 -5.09 13.43
N LEU A 27 2.27 -3.85 13.01
CA LEU A 27 1.69 -2.67 13.65
C LEU A 27 0.16 -2.71 13.57
N PHE A 28 -0.39 -3.00 12.42
CA PHE A 28 -1.82 -3.11 12.21
C PHE A 28 -2.44 -4.17 13.13
N GLU A 29 -1.87 -5.37 13.22
CA GLU A 29 -2.33 -6.45 14.10
C GLU A 29 -2.30 -6.04 15.58
N SER A 30 -1.28 -5.31 16.00
CA SER A 30 -1.15 -4.81 17.37
C SER A 30 -2.27 -3.84 17.78
N TYR A 31 -2.80 -3.07 16.82
CA TYR A 31 -3.90 -2.14 17.04
C TYR A 31 -5.27 -2.79 16.86
N LEU A 32 -5.39 -3.78 15.97
CA LEU A 32 -6.65 -4.49 15.71
C LEU A 32 -7.23 -5.10 16.99
N ASN A 33 -6.35 -5.67 17.81
CA ASN A 33 -6.72 -6.29 19.10
C ASN A 33 -7.18 -5.28 20.18
N LYS A 34 -6.94 -3.97 19.97
CA LYS A 34 -7.29 -2.91 20.93
C LYS A 34 -8.65 -2.27 20.60
N ASP A 35 -8.88 -1.93 19.34
CA ASP A 35 -10.10 -1.27 18.89
C ASP A 35 -10.36 -1.57 17.40
N LEU A 36 -11.12 -2.62 17.15
CA LEU A 36 -11.45 -3.06 15.79
C LEU A 36 -12.20 -2.00 14.98
N ILE A 37 -13.14 -1.28 15.62
CA ILE A 37 -13.96 -0.29 14.91
C ILE A 37 -13.10 0.91 14.49
N PHE A 38 -12.27 1.40 15.41
CA PHE A 38 -11.34 2.48 15.09
C PHE A 38 -10.38 2.11 13.97
N MET A 39 -9.78 0.92 14.05
CA MET A 39 -8.87 0.42 13.02
C MET A 39 -9.55 0.22 11.67
N PHE A 40 -10.79 -0.28 11.67
CA PHE A 40 -11.57 -0.41 10.44
C PHE A 40 -11.79 0.96 9.77
N ILE A 41 -12.29 1.94 10.53
CA ILE A 41 -12.55 3.29 9.98
C ILE A 41 -11.25 3.92 9.47
N GLN A 42 -10.18 3.83 10.24
CA GLN A 42 -8.90 4.43 9.88
C GLN A 42 -8.29 3.78 8.64
N SER A 43 -8.19 2.46 8.60
CA SER A 43 -7.44 1.75 7.55
C SER A 43 -8.26 1.50 6.29
N VAL A 44 -9.59 1.30 6.40
CA VAL A 44 -10.44 1.04 5.23
C VAL A 44 -10.99 2.32 4.61
N ILE A 45 -11.21 3.35 5.40
CA ILE A 45 -11.87 4.58 4.91
C ILE A 45 -10.89 5.74 4.86
N LEU A 46 -10.33 6.16 6.01
CA LEU A 46 -9.57 7.41 6.10
C LEU A 46 -8.22 7.33 5.40
N ALA A 47 -7.43 6.29 5.68
CA ALA A 47 -6.11 6.15 5.08
C ALA A 47 -6.17 6.07 3.55
N PRO A 48 -7.01 5.22 2.91
CA PRO A 48 -7.14 5.21 1.46
C PRO A 48 -7.52 6.56 0.85
N VAL A 49 -8.43 7.30 1.47
CA VAL A 49 -8.81 8.63 0.96
C VAL A 49 -7.62 9.59 1.02
N LEU A 50 -6.96 9.70 2.17
CA LEU A 50 -5.84 10.63 2.37
C LEU A 50 -4.64 10.26 1.49
N GLU A 51 -4.33 8.98 1.39
CA GLU A 51 -3.22 8.49 0.58
C GLU A 51 -3.48 8.71 -0.92
N GLU A 52 -4.67 8.41 -1.42
CA GLU A 52 -4.96 8.67 -2.82
C GLU A 52 -4.98 10.16 -3.15
N LEU A 53 -5.49 11.01 -2.26
CA LEU A 53 -5.40 12.47 -2.42
C LEU A 53 -3.94 12.93 -2.47
N LEU A 54 -3.08 12.41 -1.60
CA LEU A 54 -1.66 12.76 -1.57
C LEU A 54 -0.94 12.25 -2.82
N PHE A 55 -1.02 10.94 -3.10
CA PHE A 55 -0.19 10.33 -4.14
C PHE A 55 -0.72 10.59 -5.54
N ARG A 56 -2.04 10.57 -5.76
CA ARG A 56 -2.65 10.77 -7.10
C ARG A 56 -3.10 12.21 -7.29
N GLY A 57 -3.75 12.77 -6.29
CA GLY A 57 -4.24 14.15 -6.35
C GLY A 57 -3.12 15.18 -6.37
N LEU A 58 -2.09 15.02 -5.55
CA LEU A 58 -0.99 15.98 -5.45
C LEU A 58 0.25 15.51 -6.22
N ILE A 59 0.92 14.43 -5.79
CA ILE A 59 2.25 14.04 -6.31
C ILE A 59 2.18 13.69 -7.80
N PHE A 60 1.36 12.71 -8.15
CA PHE A 60 1.23 12.27 -9.55
C PHE A 60 0.78 13.41 -10.46
N ARG A 61 -0.26 14.12 -10.06
CA ARG A 61 -0.82 15.21 -10.89
C ARG A 61 0.19 16.34 -11.12
N SER A 62 0.95 16.74 -10.11
CA SER A 62 1.97 17.78 -10.24
C SER A 62 3.11 17.34 -11.15
N LEU A 63 3.64 16.13 -10.95
CA LEU A 63 4.73 15.60 -11.77
C LEU A 63 4.28 15.22 -13.19
N ARG A 64 3.00 14.85 -13.36
CA ARG A 64 2.42 14.48 -14.64
C ARG A 64 2.52 15.61 -15.71
N SER A 65 2.48 16.87 -15.27
CA SER A 65 2.65 18.02 -16.15
C SER A 65 4.09 18.19 -16.66
N ILE A 66 5.07 17.64 -15.93
CA ILE A 66 6.50 17.73 -16.27
C ILE A 66 6.92 16.50 -17.09
N ASN A 67 6.71 15.32 -16.54
CA ASN A 67 7.04 14.05 -17.19
C ASN A 67 6.13 12.93 -16.70
N ARG A 68 5.45 12.29 -17.65
CA ARG A 68 4.48 11.21 -17.35
C ARG A 68 5.13 10.00 -16.66
N ASN A 69 6.28 9.56 -17.16
CA ASN A 69 6.94 8.37 -16.62
C ASN A 69 7.50 8.63 -15.22
N LEU A 70 8.13 9.82 -15.03
CA LEU A 70 8.58 10.26 -13.72
C LEU A 70 7.42 10.28 -12.71
N ALA A 71 6.26 10.81 -13.11
CA ALA A 71 5.08 10.87 -12.24
C ALA A 71 4.61 9.47 -11.81
N PHE A 72 4.59 8.50 -12.73
CA PHE A 72 4.25 7.12 -12.42
C PHE A 72 5.21 6.49 -11.41
N PHE A 73 6.51 6.56 -11.69
CA PHE A 73 7.52 5.96 -10.81
C PHE A 73 7.58 6.66 -9.45
N ALA A 74 7.55 7.98 -9.41
CA ALA A 74 7.59 8.73 -8.16
C ALA A 74 6.36 8.43 -7.29
N SER A 75 5.15 8.45 -7.86
CA SER A 75 3.94 8.16 -7.10
C SER A 75 3.91 6.72 -6.57
N ALA A 76 4.33 5.75 -7.38
CA ALA A 76 4.38 4.34 -6.98
C ALA A 76 5.48 4.08 -5.93
N PHE A 77 6.67 4.61 -6.16
CA PHE A 77 7.80 4.46 -5.25
C PHE A 77 7.53 5.10 -3.89
N LEU A 78 7.07 6.35 -3.87
CA LEU A 78 6.79 7.06 -2.62
C LEU A 78 5.63 6.41 -1.84
N PHE A 79 4.62 5.89 -2.54
CA PHE A 79 3.56 5.10 -1.92
C PHE A 79 4.15 3.86 -1.23
N GLY A 80 4.97 3.09 -1.92
CA GLY A 80 5.61 1.91 -1.34
C GLY A 80 6.55 2.27 -0.20
N PHE A 81 7.35 3.32 -0.36
CA PHE A 81 8.29 3.79 0.65
C PHE A 81 7.58 4.23 1.94
N LEU A 82 6.44 4.92 1.85
CA LEU A 82 5.66 5.31 3.02
C LEU A 82 5.27 4.12 3.92
N HIS A 83 5.10 2.93 3.35
CA HIS A 83 4.69 1.74 4.11
C HIS A 83 5.86 1.02 4.81
N ILE A 84 7.10 1.30 4.42
CA ILE A 84 8.28 0.60 4.95
C ILE A 84 9.28 1.52 5.64
N TYR A 85 9.13 2.86 5.52
CA TYR A 85 10.16 3.81 5.96
C TYR A 85 10.50 3.68 7.44
N SER A 86 9.52 3.47 8.32
CA SER A 86 9.75 3.37 9.76
C SER A 86 10.65 2.19 10.13
N ALA A 87 10.46 1.05 9.50
CA ALA A 87 11.30 -0.12 9.70
C ALA A 87 12.70 0.06 9.10
N LEU A 88 12.81 0.71 7.94
CA LEU A 88 14.11 1.04 7.36
C LEU A 88 14.92 1.98 8.25
N PHE A 89 14.29 3.00 8.83
CA PHE A 89 14.95 3.89 9.79
C PHE A 89 15.31 3.20 11.12
N ALA A 90 14.60 2.12 11.47
CA ALA A 90 14.97 1.24 12.58
C ALA A 90 16.12 0.26 12.25
N GLY A 91 16.63 0.28 11.00
CA GLY A 91 17.74 -0.56 10.54
C GLY A 91 17.32 -1.91 9.94
N ASP A 92 16.03 -2.18 9.79
CA ASP A 92 15.53 -3.42 9.20
C ASP A 92 15.48 -3.34 7.67
N LEU A 93 16.59 -3.68 7.04
CA LEU A 93 16.71 -3.68 5.57
C LEU A 93 15.92 -4.82 4.90
N THR A 94 15.45 -5.82 5.64
CA THR A 94 14.64 -6.91 5.07
C THR A 94 13.32 -6.40 4.53
N GLN A 95 12.82 -5.29 5.07
CA GLN A 95 11.59 -4.63 4.63
C GLN A 95 11.65 -4.04 3.22
N LEU A 96 12.84 -3.89 2.64
CA LEU A 96 12.98 -3.44 1.25
C LEU A 96 12.25 -4.34 0.24
N VAL A 97 12.10 -5.62 0.54
CA VAL A 97 11.37 -6.56 -0.30
C VAL A 97 9.89 -6.16 -0.45
N TYR A 98 9.31 -5.56 0.59
CA TYR A 98 7.92 -5.10 0.59
C TYR A 98 7.70 -3.82 -0.24
N LEU A 99 8.77 -3.11 -0.60
CA LEU A 99 8.69 -1.99 -1.54
C LEU A 99 8.12 -2.44 -2.90
N LEU A 100 8.44 -3.67 -3.32
CA LEU A 100 7.88 -4.23 -4.56
C LEU A 100 6.36 -4.45 -4.45
N SER A 101 5.88 -4.94 -3.31
CA SER A 101 4.47 -5.18 -3.03
C SER A 101 3.66 -3.89 -2.98
N TYR A 102 4.06 -2.99 -2.09
CA TYR A 102 3.37 -1.71 -1.90
C TYR A 102 3.54 -0.77 -3.11
N GLY A 103 4.74 -0.71 -3.67
CA GLY A 103 5.01 0.06 -4.89
C GLY A 103 4.22 -0.46 -6.10
N GLY A 104 4.09 -1.79 -6.22
CA GLY A 104 3.25 -2.42 -7.24
C GLY A 104 1.78 -2.03 -7.12
N MET A 105 1.22 -2.03 -5.91
CA MET A 105 -0.13 -1.51 -5.65
C MET A 105 -0.22 -0.02 -5.99
N GLY A 106 0.77 0.76 -5.55
CA GLY A 106 0.88 2.17 -5.89
C GLY A 106 0.85 2.43 -7.39
N PHE A 107 1.54 1.59 -8.17
CA PHE A 107 1.54 1.67 -9.63
C PHE A 107 0.16 1.36 -10.23
N VAL A 108 -0.52 0.31 -9.76
CA VAL A 108 -1.86 -0.07 -10.22
C VAL A 108 -2.87 1.05 -9.95
N PHE A 109 -2.85 1.65 -8.77
CA PHE A 109 -3.74 2.76 -8.43
C PHE A 109 -3.43 4.00 -9.27
N THR A 110 -2.15 4.32 -9.51
CA THR A 110 -1.74 5.43 -10.38
C THR A 110 -2.20 5.20 -11.83
N TYR A 111 -2.03 3.98 -12.35
CA TYR A 111 -2.49 3.60 -13.68
C TYR A 111 -4.00 3.75 -13.81
N THR A 112 -4.74 3.31 -12.81
CA THR A 112 -6.19 3.41 -12.78
C THR A 112 -6.66 4.86 -12.75
N TYR A 113 -6.01 5.70 -11.93
CA TYR A 113 -6.26 7.15 -11.90
C TYR A 113 -6.02 7.79 -13.26
N GLU A 114 -4.88 7.52 -13.90
CA GLU A 114 -4.53 8.07 -15.21
C GLU A 114 -5.54 7.64 -16.30
N LYS A 115 -5.98 6.39 -16.26
CA LYS A 115 -6.93 5.84 -17.23
C LYS A 115 -8.35 6.34 -17.02
N ARG A 116 -8.83 6.42 -15.79
CA ARG A 116 -10.20 6.75 -15.45
C ARG A 116 -10.46 8.25 -15.27
N LYS A 117 -9.39 9.04 -15.09
CA LYS A 117 -9.44 10.50 -14.87
C LYS A 117 -10.30 10.92 -13.65
N THR A 118 -10.50 10.02 -12.71
CA THR A 118 -11.20 10.25 -11.46
C THR A 118 -10.48 9.58 -10.31
N ILE A 119 -10.41 10.25 -9.17
CA ILE A 119 -9.77 9.74 -7.96
C ILE A 119 -10.66 8.73 -7.21
N CYS A 120 -11.96 8.76 -7.46
CA CYS A 120 -12.90 7.87 -6.78
C CYS A 120 -12.61 6.39 -7.03
N VAL A 121 -12.18 6.04 -8.25
CA VAL A 121 -11.91 4.64 -8.60
C VAL A 121 -10.70 4.06 -7.85
N PRO A 122 -9.50 4.69 -7.84
CA PRO A 122 -8.40 4.18 -7.03
C PRO A 122 -8.69 4.23 -5.52
N ILE A 123 -9.45 5.21 -5.00
CA ILE A 123 -9.90 5.21 -3.60
C ILE A 123 -10.73 3.95 -3.31
N LEU A 124 -11.73 3.63 -4.11
CA LEU A 124 -12.56 2.44 -3.92
C LEU A 124 -11.73 1.15 -4.04
N MET A 125 -10.83 1.07 -5.00
CA MET A 125 -9.93 -0.09 -5.14
C MET A 125 -9.04 -0.26 -3.92
N HIS A 126 -8.52 0.83 -3.37
CA HIS A 126 -7.69 0.82 -2.18
C HIS A 126 -8.51 0.41 -0.94
N MET A 127 -9.71 0.98 -0.75
CA MET A 127 -10.63 0.57 0.32
C MET A 127 -10.94 -0.93 0.27
N ILE A 128 -11.26 -1.45 -0.92
CA ILE A 128 -11.54 -2.89 -1.10
C ILE A 128 -10.31 -3.73 -0.79
N ASN A 129 -9.12 -3.30 -1.23
CA ASN A 129 -7.87 -4.00 -0.92
C ASN A 129 -7.64 -4.11 0.60
N ASN A 130 -7.81 -3.00 1.32
CA ASN A 130 -7.61 -2.97 2.77
C ASN A 130 -8.72 -3.73 3.52
N LEU A 131 -9.97 -3.65 3.06
CA LEU A 131 -11.06 -4.45 3.61
C LEU A 131 -10.79 -5.95 3.50
N VAL A 132 -10.34 -6.41 2.33
CA VAL A 132 -9.99 -7.82 2.12
C VAL A 132 -8.83 -8.24 3.03
N ALA A 133 -7.82 -7.39 3.20
CA ALA A 133 -6.70 -7.66 4.11
C ALA A 133 -7.18 -7.84 5.56
N ILE A 134 -8.10 -6.97 6.04
CA ILE A 134 -8.68 -7.10 7.39
C ILE A 134 -9.49 -8.40 7.52
N ILE A 135 -10.33 -8.72 6.54
CA ILE A 135 -11.12 -9.96 6.58
C ILE A 135 -10.21 -11.18 6.66
N LEU A 136 -9.16 -11.23 5.84
CA LEU A 136 -8.20 -12.34 5.89
C LEU A 136 -7.49 -12.42 7.26
N LEU A 137 -7.13 -11.28 7.83
CA LEU A 137 -6.43 -11.24 9.13
C LEU A 137 -7.32 -11.66 10.31
N VAL A 138 -8.62 -11.37 10.24
CA VAL A 138 -9.57 -11.69 11.34
C VAL A 138 -10.06 -13.13 11.27
N PHE A 139 -10.17 -13.71 10.07
CA PHE A 139 -10.81 -15.03 9.87
C PHE A 139 -9.85 -16.15 9.46
N MET A 140 -8.57 -15.86 9.27
CA MET A 140 -7.53 -16.86 8.96
C MET A 140 -6.50 -16.97 10.09
#